data_0aef5e1e2dfa020801e5f4168d61f93f
#
_entry.id   0aef5e1e2dfa020801e5f4168d61f93f
#
_cell.length_a   1.000
_cell.length_b   1.000
_cell.length_c   1.000
_cell.angle_alpha   90.00
_cell.angle_beta   90.00
_cell.angle_gamma   90.00
#
_symmetry.space_group_name_H-M   'P 1'
#
loop_
_entity.id
_entity.type
_entity.pdbx_description
1 polymer ?
#
loop_
_entity_poly.entity_id
_entity_poly.type
_entity_poly.pdbx_seq_one_letter_code
_entity_poly.pdbx_strand_id
1 'polypeptide(L)'
;MTEGHATTTDKRKPIASPVDVTSPAGFAAQDLHDPFEALMGPLFERIEADGSRVSAFIADERHLHADGHVHEGMMMTFADAFLGGAAWRGSGGRPCVTMSLQASFLADVPRGATIECRTKVEKQTRSVMFVSGSFTVAGEQVMTATSLWKVLGER
;
A
#
# COMPACT_ATOMS: atom_id res chain seq x y z
N MET A 1 12.83 -27.96 -9.06
CA MET A 1 11.35 -27.83 -9.16
C MET A 1 11.01 -26.42 -8.69
N THR A 2 10.77 -25.53 -9.64
CA THR A 2 10.40 -24.13 -9.39
C THR A 2 8.89 -24.10 -9.13
N GLU A 3 8.49 -23.96 -7.88
CA GLU A 3 7.09 -23.68 -7.54
C GLU A 3 6.73 -22.30 -8.05
N GLY A 4 5.89 -22.27 -9.09
CA GLY A 4 5.33 -21.06 -9.63
C GLY A 4 4.47 -20.39 -8.57
N HIS A 5 4.85 -19.16 -8.19
CA HIS A 5 4.00 -18.28 -7.39
C HIS A 5 2.71 -18.03 -8.19
N ALA A 6 1.63 -18.71 -7.79
CA ALA A 6 0.32 -18.44 -8.34
C ALA A 6 -0.08 -17.01 -7.98
N THR A 7 -0.14 -16.15 -8.98
CA THR A 7 -0.68 -14.79 -8.84
C THR A 7 -2.19 -14.95 -8.59
N THR A 8 -2.62 -14.82 -7.35
CA THR A 8 -4.05 -14.80 -7.02
C THR A 8 -4.62 -13.48 -7.55
N THR A 9 -5.35 -13.55 -8.65
CA THR A 9 -6.00 -12.40 -9.28
C THR A 9 -7.34 -12.16 -8.57
N ASP A 10 -7.58 -10.95 -8.11
CA ASP A 10 -8.91 -10.53 -7.64
C ASP A 10 -9.87 -10.57 -8.84
N LYS A 11 -11.01 -11.24 -8.69
CA LYS A 11 -12.01 -11.41 -9.74
C LYS A 11 -12.96 -10.22 -9.88
N ARG A 12 -12.87 -9.24 -9.00
CA ARG A 12 -13.68 -8.03 -9.06
C ARG A 12 -13.21 -7.15 -10.22
N LYS A 13 -14.14 -6.40 -10.83
CA LYS A 13 -13.77 -5.43 -11.88
C LYS A 13 -13.01 -4.26 -11.25
N PRO A 14 -11.87 -3.83 -11.82
CA PRO A 14 -11.15 -2.65 -11.33
C PRO A 14 -12.03 -1.39 -11.38
N ILE A 15 -11.85 -0.51 -10.39
CA ILE A 15 -12.52 0.78 -10.27
C ILE A 15 -11.52 1.87 -10.69
N ALA A 16 -11.89 2.73 -11.63
CA ALA A 16 -11.05 3.83 -12.06
C ALA A 16 -10.95 4.91 -10.97
N SER A 17 -9.75 5.46 -10.78
CA SER A 17 -9.57 6.67 -9.97
C SER A 17 -10.27 7.87 -10.63
N PRO A 18 -10.84 8.80 -9.86
CA PRO A 18 -11.46 10.02 -10.39
C PRO A 18 -10.46 11.02 -10.99
N VAL A 19 -9.17 10.82 -10.78
CA VAL A 19 -8.08 11.64 -11.33
C VAL A 19 -7.12 10.79 -12.16
N ASP A 20 -6.69 11.38 -13.26
CA ASP A 20 -5.64 10.81 -14.10
C ASP A 20 -4.30 11.43 -13.68
N VAL A 21 -3.42 10.58 -13.15
CA VAL A 21 -2.07 10.96 -12.72
C VAL A 21 -1.08 10.07 -13.46
N THR A 22 -0.10 10.70 -14.09
CA THR A 22 0.96 9.97 -14.78
C THR A 22 1.75 9.09 -13.81
N SER A 23 1.88 7.82 -14.15
CA SER A 23 2.65 6.86 -13.35
C SER A 23 4.10 7.31 -13.18
N PRO A 24 4.68 7.22 -11.98
CA PRO A 24 6.11 7.48 -11.79
C PRO A 24 6.96 6.53 -12.64
N ALA A 25 8.15 6.98 -13.02
CA ALA A 25 9.05 6.17 -13.86
C ALA A 25 9.32 4.79 -13.23
N GLY A 26 9.11 3.74 -14.01
CA GLY A 26 9.30 2.36 -13.57
C GLY A 26 8.14 1.74 -12.78
N PHE A 27 7.08 2.51 -12.52
CA PHE A 27 5.88 2.02 -11.85
C PHE A 27 4.74 1.78 -12.85
N ALA A 28 3.87 0.84 -12.51
CA ALA A 28 2.61 0.59 -13.20
C ALA A 28 1.43 0.92 -12.26
N ALA A 29 0.31 1.37 -12.83
CA ALA A 29 -0.90 1.59 -12.05
C ALA A 29 -1.44 0.26 -11.52
N GLN A 30 -1.91 0.27 -10.26
CA GLN A 30 -2.57 -0.88 -9.66
C GLN A 30 -4.05 -0.94 -10.07
N ASP A 31 -4.55 -2.16 -10.26
CA ASP A 31 -5.97 -2.41 -10.36
C ASP A 31 -6.62 -2.29 -8.98
N LEU A 32 -7.40 -1.23 -8.75
CA LEU A 32 -8.06 -0.96 -7.49
C LEU A 32 -9.48 -1.54 -7.50
N HIS A 33 -9.87 -2.18 -6.41
CA HIS A 33 -11.16 -2.86 -6.27
C HIS A 33 -12.01 -2.32 -5.13
N ASP A 34 -11.42 -1.50 -4.25
CA ASP A 34 -12.10 -0.82 -3.17
C ASP A 34 -12.44 0.61 -3.57
N PRO A 35 -13.73 1.03 -3.44
CA PRO A 35 -14.15 2.38 -3.84
C PRO A 35 -13.39 3.50 -3.12
N PHE A 36 -13.03 3.29 -1.85
CA PHE A 36 -12.28 4.27 -1.08
C PHE A 36 -10.85 4.41 -1.58
N GLU A 37 -10.15 3.31 -1.85
CA GLU A 37 -8.80 3.34 -2.43
C GLU A 37 -8.82 3.98 -3.82
N ALA A 38 -9.83 3.66 -4.66
CA ALA A 38 -9.99 4.27 -5.96
C ALA A 38 -10.23 5.78 -5.88
N LEU A 39 -11.01 6.25 -4.88
CA LEU A 39 -11.24 7.67 -4.65
C LEU A 39 -9.93 8.40 -4.28
N MET A 40 -9.09 7.77 -3.47
CA MET A 40 -7.82 8.34 -2.99
C MET A 40 -6.66 8.13 -3.97
N GLY A 41 -6.73 7.11 -4.83
CA GLY A 41 -5.70 6.80 -5.83
C GLY A 41 -5.57 7.83 -6.95
N PRO A 42 -4.82 7.50 -8.00
CA PRO A 42 -4.30 6.17 -8.34
C PRO A 42 -3.14 5.73 -7.45
N LEU A 43 -3.04 4.41 -7.24
CA LEU A 43 -1.91 3.76 -6.59
C LEU A 43 -1.05 3.07 -7.65
N PHE A 44 0.24 2.97 -7.39
CA PHE A 44 1.21 2.41 -8.31
C PHE A 44 2.04 1.31 -7.65
N GLU A 45 2.58 0.41 -8.45
CA GLU A 45 3.54 -0.58 -7.97
C GLU A 45 4.69 -0.79 -8.94
N ARG A 46 5.83 -1.18 -8.39
CA ARG A 46 7.01 -1.66 -9.12
C ARG A 46 7.45 -2.98 -8.51
N ILE A 47 7.82 -3.94 -9.36
CA ILE A 47 8.41 -5.21 -8.94
C ILE A 47 9.92 -5.09 -9.18
N GLU A 48 10.68 -5.28 -8.11
CA GLU A 48 12.15 -5.26 -8.15
C GLU A 48 12.72 -6.57 -8.72
N ALA A 49 14.00 -6.57 -9.07
CA ALA A 49 14.66 -7.74 -9.64
C ALA A 49 14.67 -8.97 -8.71
N ASP A 50 14.60 -8.76 -7.40
CA ASP A 50 14.52 -9.82 -6.38
C ASP A 50 13.06 -10.31 -6.14
N GLY A 51 12.08 -9.76 -6.89
CA GLY A 51 10.66 -10.06 -6.74
C GLY A 51 9.95 -9.29 -5.64
N SER A 52 10.65 -8.46 -4.87
CA SER A 52 10.02 -7.57 -3.89
C SER A 52 9.18 -6.50 -4.57
N ARG A 53 8.17 -5.98 -3.85
CA ARG A 53 7.28 -4.95 -4.37
C ARG A 53 7.49 -3.62 -3.66
N VAL A 54 7.49 -2.57 -4.45
CA VAL A 54 7.42 -1.19 -3.98
C VAL A 54 6.09 -0.63 -4.41
N SER A 55 5.27 -0.21 -3.46
CA SER A 55 4.03 0.51 -3.74
C SER A 55 4.31 2.02 -3.70
N ALA A 56 3.55 2.79 -4.47
CA ALA A 56 3.71 4.24 -4.47
C ALA A 56 2.39 4.97 -4.72
N PHE A 57 2.34 6.23 -4.31
CA PHE A 57 1.35 7.19 -4.74
C PHE A 57 1.99 8.56 -4.93
N ILE A 58 1.34 9.43 -5.69
CA ILE A 58 1.75 10.82 -5.88
C ILE A 58 0.78 11.71 -5.11
N ALA A 59 1.32 12.55 -4.21
CA ALA A 59 0.53 13.48 -3.43
C ALA A 59 -0.05 14.60 -4.31
N ASP A 60 -1.36 14.70 -4.38
CA ASP A 60 -2.07 15.78 -5.05
C ASP A 60 -2.94 16.58 -4.05
N GLU A 61 -3.69 17.57 -4.55
CA GLU A 61 -4.46 18.50 -3.70
C GLU A 61 -5.47 17.85 -2.79
N ARG A 62 -5.99 16.66 -3.14
CA ARG A 62 -6.97 15.91 -2.32
C ARG A 62 -6.35 15.38 -1.04
N HIS A 63 -5.04 15.30 -0.98
CA HIS A 63 -4.27 14.64 0.07
C HIS A 63 -3.68 15.60 1.10
N LEU A 64 -3.90 16.91 0.95
CA LEU A 64 -3.17 17.92 1.67
C LEU A 64 -3.92 18.51 2.86
N HIS A 65 -3.16 18.97 3.84
CA HIS A 65 -3.54 20.00 4.78
C HIS A 65 -3.66 21.38 4.09
N ALA A 66 -4.25 22.34 4.77
CA ALA A 66 -4.35 23.70 4.30
C ALA A 66 -2.99 24.39 4.10
N ASP A 67 -1.93 23.92 4.75
CA ASP A 67 -0.56 24.42 4.63
C ASP A 67 0.23 23.85 3.44
N GLY A 68 -0.37 22.91 2.69
CA GLY A 68 0.21 22.34 1.48
C GLY A 68 1.03 21.06 1.68
N HIS A 69 1.14 20.54 2.89
CA HIS A 69 1.76 19.23 3.16
C HIS A 69 0.71 18.12 3.17
N VAL A 70 1.15 16.89 2.91
CA VAL A 70 0.27 15.71 2.91
C VAL A 70 -0.27 15.47 4.30
N HIS A 71 -1.59 15.30 4.40
CA HIS A 71 -2.29 15.04 5.64
C HIS A 71 -1.90 13.65 6.20
N GLU A 72 -1.62 13.56 7.51
CA GLU A 72 -1.26 12.30 8.16
C GLU A 72 -2.36 11.24 8.01
N GLY A 73 -3.64 11.65 7.98
CA GLY A 73 -4.76 10.76 7.68
C GLY A 73 -4.65 10.10 6.31
N MET A 74 -4.11 10.82 5.31
CA MET A 74 -3.84 10.23 4.00
C MET A 74 -2.67 9.25 4.05
N MET A 75 -1.61 9.59 4.77
CA MET A 75 -0.49 8.66 4.98
C MET A 75 -0.93 7.38 5.67
N MET A 76 -1.85 7.46 6.65
CA MET A 76 -2.48 6.29 7.28
C MET A 76 -3.34 5.48 6.32
N THR A 77 -4.09 6.14 5.44
CA THR A 77 -4.89 5.49 4.39
C THR A 77 -4.00 4.66 3.45
N PHE A 78 -2.89 5.22 2.99
CA PHE A 78 -1.94 4.49 2.15
C PHE A 78 -1.20 3.39 2.91
N ALA A 79 -0.92 3.60 4.20
CA ALA A 79 -0.37 2.54 5.03
C ALA A 79 -1.34 1.35 5.13
N ASP A 80 -2.63 1.59 5.36
CA ASP A 80 -3.64 0.55 5.39
C ASP A 80 -3.71 -0.20 4.05
N ALA A 81 -3.81 0.51 2.93
CA ALA A 81 -3.88 -0.08 1.60
C ALA A 81 -2.64 -0.93 1.27
N PHE A 82 -1.43 -0.40 1.50
CA PHE A 82 -0.20 -1.08 1.11
C PHE A 82 0.16 -2.25 2.04
N LEU A 83 0.01 -2.08 3.35
CA LEU A 83 0.23 -3.16 4.31
C LEU A 83 -0.86 -4.24 4.19
N GLY A 84 -2.11 -3.84 3.92
CA GLY A 84 -3.22 -4.74 3.63
C GLY A 84 -2.99 -5.57 2.37
N GLY A 85 -2.50 -4.95 1.31
CA GLY A 85 -2.10 -5.64 0.10
C GLY A 85 -0.99 -6.68 0.34
N ALA A 86 -0.01 -6.35 1.20
CA ALA A 86 1.03 -7.29 1.59
C ALA A 86 0.47 -8.44 2.44
N ALA A 87 -0.45 -8.16 3.37
CA ALA A 87 -1.12 -9.18 4.17
C ALA A 87 -1.96 -10.12 3.28
N TRP A 88 -2.72 -9.58 2.33
CA TRP A 88 -3.51 -10.35 1.38
C TRP A 88 -2.62 -11.29 0.53
N ARG A 89 -1.54 -10.78 -0.04
CA ARG A 89 -0.59 -11.61 -0.81
C ARG A 89 0.07 -12.67 0.08
N GLY A 90 0.55 -12.30 1.25
CA GLY A 90 1.18 -13.20 2.20
C GLY A 90 0.24 -14.30 2.73
N SER A 91 -1.05 -14.04 2.79
CA SER A 91 -2.07 -15.04 3.19
C SER A 91 -2.47 -16.00 2.07
N GLY A 92 -1.90 -15.85 0.86
CA GLY A 92 -2.29 -16.62 -0.32
C GLY A 92 -3.60 -16.13 -0.96
N GLY A 93 -3.89 -14.83 -0.87
CA GLY A 93 -5.07 -14.20 -1.46
C GLY A 93 -6.35 -14.36 -0.63
N ARG A 94 -6.25 -14.73 0.64
CA ARG A 94 -7.41 -14.78 1.54
C ARG A 94 -7.76 -13.37 2.00
N PRO A 95 -9.07 -13.07 2.18
CA PRO A 95 -9.47 -11.77 2.72
C PRO A 95 -8.82 -11.50 4.07
N CYS A 96 -8.34 -10.27 4.25
CA CYS A 96 -7.76 -9.80 5.50
C CYS A 96 -8.50 -8.55 5.95
N VAL A 97 -8.64 -8.38 7.28
CA VAL A 97 -9.18 -7.16 7.87
C VAL A 97 -8.19 -6.57 8.87
N THR A 98 -8.05 -5.27 8.86
CA THR A 98 -7.17 -4.53 9.76
C THR A 98 -7.64 -4.70 11.21
N MET A 99 -6.75 -5.14 12.09
CA MET A 99 -6.99 -5.21 13.54
C MET A 99 -6.34 -4.03 14.26
N SER A 100 -5.16 -3.64 13.80
CA SER A 100 -4.38 -2.56 14.38
C SER A 100 -3.46 -1.99 13.31
N LEU A 101 -3.33 -0.68 13.29
CA LEU A 101 -2.38 0.05 12.45
C LEU A 101 -1.79 1.18 13.27
N GLN A 102 -0.47 1.22 13.35
CA GLN A 102 0.29 2.24 14.06
C GLN A 102 1.33 2.84 13.12
N ALA A 103 1.51 4.14 13.19
CA ALA A 103 2.51 4.84 12.39
C ALA A 103 3.29 5.85 13.22
N SER A 104 4.53 6.10 12.80
CA SER A 104 5.36 7.20 13.26
C SER A 104 5.67 8.09 12.07
N PHE A 105 5.25 9.35 12.13
CA PHE A 105 5.53 10.37 11.13
C PHE A 105 6.85 11.04 11.46
N LEU A 106 7.78 11.02 10.51
CA LEU A 106 9.18 11.41 10.73
C LEU A 106 9.53 12.73 10.03
N ALA A 107 8.81 13.05 8.94
CA ALA A 107 9.00 14.28 8.19
C ALA A 107 7.73 14.66 7.43
N ASP A 108 7.57 15.94 7.16
CA ASP A 108 6.51 16.47 6.30
C ASP A 108 6.70 16.02 4.85
N VAL A 109 5.61 15.75 4.17
CA VAL A 109 5.62 15.34 2.76
C VAL A 109 4.98 16.45 1.92
N PRO A 110 5.73 17.07 0.99
CA PRO A 110 5.20 18.15 0.18
C PRO A 110 4.25 17.63 -0.92
N ARG A 111 3.39 18.51 -1.41
CA ARG A 111 2.61 18.30 -2.63
C ARG A 111 3.51 17.90 -3.80
N GLY A 112 3.02 16.98 -4.62
CA GLY A 112 3.72 16.49 -5.82
C GLY A 112 4.80 15.46 -5.54
N ALA A 113 5.07 15.16 -4.25
CA ALA A 113 6.01 14.10 -3.90
C ALA A 113 5.48 12.73 -4.32
N THR A 114 6.39 11.87 -4.79
CA THR A 114 6.15 10.44 -4.93
C THR A 114 6.54 9.78 -3.62
N ILE A 115 5.56 9.20 -2.93
CA ILE A 115 5.78 8.46 -1.70
C ILE A 115 5.88 6.98 -2.07
N GLU A 116 7.03 6.37 -1.79
CA GLU A 116 7.26 4.93 -1.99
C GLU A 116 7.11 4.18 -0.66
N CYS A 117 6.50 3.01 -0.70
CA CYS A 117 6.35 2.12 0.45
C CYS A 117 6.96 0.77 0.16
N ARG A 118 7.84 0.29 1.04
CA ARG A 118 8.31 -1.08 1.09
C ARG A 118 7.68 -1.78 2.28
N THR A 119 6.97 -2.88 2.00
CA THR A 119 6.29 -3.67 3.02
C THR A 119 7.07 -4.95 3.31
N LYS A 120 6.94 -5.44 4.55
CA LYS A 120 7.51 -6.71 4.99
C LYS A 120 6.51 -7.46 5.86
N VAL A 121 6.27 -8.74 5.53
CA VAL A 121 5.57 -9.65 6.42
C VAL A 121 6.55 -10.12 7.48
N GLU A 122 6.41 -9.62 8.71
CA GLU A 122 7.30 -9.93 9.84
C GLU A 122 7.01 -11.33 10.39
N LYS A 123 5.73 -11.68 10.46
CA LYS A 123 5.26 -12.97 10.93
C LYS A 123 3.89 -13.29 10.37
N GLN A 124 3.69 -14.55 10.07
CA GLN A 124 2.39 -15.12 9.75
C GLN A 124 2.05 -16.21 10.76
N THR A 125 0.84 -16.17 11.27
CA THR A 125 0.23 -17.25 12.01
C THR A 125 -0.93 -17.84 11.19
N ARG A 126 -1.63 -18.84 11.73
CA ARG A 126 -2.79 -19.42 11.06
C ARG A 126 -3.88 -18.39 10.73
N SER A 127 -4.01 -17.33 11.53
CA SER A 127 -5.14 -16.39 11.43
C SER A 127 -4.76 -14.92 11.59
N VAL A 128 -3.48 -14.61 11.77
CA VAL A 128 -3.00 -13.22 11.93
C VAL A 128 -1.72 -13.02 11.12
N MET A 129 -1.66 -11.91 10.40
CA MET A 129 -0.45 -11.41 9.74
C MET A 129 0.09 -10.20 10.51
N PHE A 130 1.40 -10.17 10.69
CA PHE A 130 2.15 -9.04 11.25
C PHE A 130 2.92 -8.42 10.08
N VAL A 131 2.61 -7.17 9.76
CA VAL A 131 3.19 -6.49 8.60
C VAL A 131 3.77 -5.15 9.01
N SER A 132 4.96 -4.84 8.52
CA SER A 132 5.59 -3.52 8.65
C SER A 132 5.74 -2.84 7.30
N GLY A 133 5.87 -1.52 7.32
CA GLY A 133 6.12 -0.69 6.14
C GLY A 133 7.05 0.47 6.44
N SER A 134 7.92 0.77 5.49
CA SER A 134 8.77 1.97 5.47
C SER A 134 8.37 2.83 4.29
N PHE A 135 8.09 4.11 4.56
CA PHE A 135 7.66 5.09 3.56
C PHE A 135 8.78 6.10 3.33
N THR A 136 9.10 6.33 2.07
CA THR A 136 10.20 7.23 1.68
C THR A 136 9.74 8.21 0.58
N VAL A 137 10.37 9.38 0.57
CA VAL A 137 10.31 10.35 -0.53
C VAL A 137 11.73 10.61 -0.96
N ALA A 138 12.03 10.40 -2.24
CA ALA A 138 13.39 10.55 -2.80
C ALA A 138 14.48 9.81 -1.98
N GLY A 139 14.13 8.66 -1.39
CA GLY A 139 15.03 7.84 -0.58
C GLY A 139 15.07 8.21 0.91
N GLU A 140 14.55 9.37 1.30
CA GLU A 140 14.50 9.80 2.70
C GLU A 140 13.25 9.25 3.39
N GLN A 141 13.42 8.68 4.58
CA GLN A 141 12.32 8.09 5.34
C GLN A 141 11.41 9.16 5.93
N VAL A 142 10.13 9.11 5.58
CA VAL A 142 9.11 10.08 6.05
C VAL A 142 8.10 9.46 7.03
N MET A 143 7.92 8.14 6.99
CA MET A 143 7.02 7.44 7.92
C MET A 143 7.44 5.97 8.07
N THR A 144 7.16 5.40 9.22
CA THR A 144 7.14 3.94 9.45
C THR A 144 5.76 3.52 9.92
N ALA A 145 5.35 2.29 9.59
CA ALA A 145 4.10 1.74 10.08
C ALA A 145 4.24 0.26 10.45
N THR A 146 3.44 -0.19 11.41
CA THR A 146 3.28 -1.59 11.78
C THR A 146 1.79 -1.92 11.88
N SER A 147 1.41 -3.13 11.51
CA SER A 147 0.01 -3.52 11.46
C SER A 147 -0.22 -4.99 11.78
N LEU A 148 -1.42 -5.27 12.28
CA LEU A 148 -1.95 -6.61 12.51
C LEU A 148 -3.19 -6.80 11.63
N TRP A 149 -3.27 -7.95 10.98
CA TRP A 149 -4.35 -8.28 10.06
C TRP A 149 -4.97 -9.62 10.43
N LYS A 150 -6.29 -9.64 10.60
CA LYS A 150 -7.03 -10.90 10.73
C LYS A 150 -7.23 -11.51 9.35
N VAL A 151 -6.76 -12.73 9.17
CA VAL A 151 -7.02 -13.51 7.96
C VAL A 151 -8.38 -14.20 8.10
N LEU A 152 -9.29 -13.95 7.15
CA LEU A 152 -10.64 -14.50 7.09
C LEU A 152 -10.68 -15.72 6.16
N GLY A 153 -11.81 -16.47 6.19
CA GLY A 153 -12.05 -17.64 5.38
C GLY A 153 -11.75 -18.96 6.10
N GLU A 154 -12.10 -20.07 5.45
CA GLU A 154 -12.07 -21.40 6.04
C GLU A 154 -10.68 -21.84 6.50
N ARG A 155 -10.70 -22.66 7.53
CA ARG A 155 -9.54 -23.29 8.17
C ARG A 155 -9.06 -24.49 7.38
#